data_ff62ed92b50098e58395253c06449cba
#
_entry.id   ff62ed92b50098e58395253c06449cba
#
_cell.length_a   1.000
_cell.length_b   1.000
_cell.length_c   1.000
_cell.angle_alpha   90.00
_cell.angle_beta   90.00
_cell.angle_gamma   90.00
#
_symmetry.space_group_name_H-M   'P 1'
#
loop_
_entity.id
_entity.type
_entity.pdbx_description
1 polymer ?
#
loop_
_entity_poly.entity_id
_entity_poly.type
_entity_poly.pdbx_seq_one_letter_code
_entity_poly.pdbx_strand_id
1 'polypeptide(L)'
;EIAQCLVGSEMCIRDRKKNDYRKFRIRTVKGPDDYKSMREVLTRRFTRGMREREGLEDSHGFSRYPDLIMMDGGRGQVNIALDVLKELGLNIPVCGMVKDDTHSTRGLYYNNIEIPIDKHSEGFKLITRVQDEAHRFAITYHRSLRDKAQVSSVLDSIEGIGPVRRKALMKHFLDIEKIRQASVDELMKADGITENVAENIYNFFH
;
A
#
# COMPACT_ATOMS: atom_id res chain seq x y z
N GLU A 1 0.46 -9.09 10.48
CA GLU A 1 -0.45 -7.95 10.26
C GLU A 1 0.34 -6.83 9.63
N ILE A 2 -0.14 -6.31 8.53
CA ILE A 2 0.55 -5.26 7.78
C ILE A 2 -0.34 -4.03 7.88
N ALA A 3 0.01 -3.13 8.79
CA ALA A 3 -0.55 -1.79 8.77
C ALA A 3 -0.01 -1.07 7.52
N GLN A 4 -0.89 -0.55 6.69
CA GLN A 4 -0.51 0.09 5.45
C GLN A 4 -0.98 1.53 5.44
N CYS A 5 -0.02 2.42 5.47
CA CYS A 5 -0.23 3.82 5.22
C CYS A 5 0.03 4.13 3.75
N LEU A 6 -0.92 4.76 3.10
CA LEU A 6 -0.71 5.38 1.80
C LEU A 6 0.05 6.68 1.99
N VAL A 7 1.28 6.71 1.52
CA VAL A 7 2.06 7.94 1.44
C VAL A 7 2.36 8.20 -0.02
N GLY A 8 1.78 9.28 -0.54
CA GLY A 8 2.06 9.81 -1.86
C GLY A 8 1.16 9.30 -2.98
N SER A 9 -0.10 9.71 -2.98
CA SER A 9 -0.80 9.94 -4.22
C SER A 9 -0.56 11.40 -4.60
N GLU A 10 0.34 11.66 -5.53
CA GLU A 10 0.39 12.98 -6.14
C GLU A 10 -0.83 13.13 -7.04
N MET A 11 -1.73 14.00 -6.62
CA MET A 11 -2.77 14.52 -7.49
C MET A 11 -2.37 15.92 -7.94
N CYS A 12 -2.09 16.07 -9.24
CA CYS A 12 -2.38 17.34 -9.88
C CYS A 12 -3.88 17.57 -9.77
N ILE A 13 -4.33 18.81 -9.68
CA ILE A 13 -5.73 19.22 -9.48
C ILE A 13 -6.72 18.48 -10.41
N ARG A 14 -6.25 17.93 -11.54
CA ARG A 14 -7.06 17.19 -12.53
C ARG A 14 -6.81 15.69 -12.56
N ASP A 15 -5.56 15.20 -12.43
CA ASP A 15 -5.20 13.84 -12.80
C ASP A 15 -4.49 13.07 -11.67
N ARG A 16 -4.76 11.76 -11.61
CA ARG A 16 -4.13 10.83 -10.68
C ARG A 16 -2.77 10.41 -11.23
N LYS A 17 -1.69 10.78 -10.54
CA LYS A 17 -0.33 10.38 -10.94
C LYS A 17 0.03 9.01 -10.37
N LYS A 18 -0.53 7.96 -10.97
CA LYS A 18 -0.41 6.57 -10.47
C LYS A 18 1.04 6.09 -10.34
N ASN A 19 1.95 6.64 -11.13
CA ASN A 19 3.37 6.29 -11.09
C ASN A 19 4.06 6.72 -9.78
N ASP A 20 3.48 7.66 -9.05
CA ASP A 20 4.01 8.16 -7.78
C ASP A 20 3.34 7.49 -6.56
N TYR A 21 2.42 6.56 -6.79
CA TYR A 21 1.84 5.76 -5.71
C TYR A 21 2.89 4.81 -5.14
N ARG A 22 3.03 4.81 -3.81
CA ARG A 22 4.03 4.01 -3.10
C ARG A 22 3.36 3.11 -2.07
N LYS A 23 3.90 1.90 -1.95
CA LYS A 23 3.47 0.89 -0.97
C LYS A 23 4.60 0.70 0.03
N PHE A 24 4.27 0.80 1.31
CA PHE A 24 5.23 0.59 2.38
C PHE A 24 4.85 -0.64 3.19
N ARG A 25 5.77 -1.57 3.31
CA ARG A 25 5.66 -2.67 4.27
C ARG A 25 6.22 -2.18 5.60
N ILE A 26 5.39 -2.21 6.65
CA ILE A 26 5.82 -1.88 8.01
C ILE A 26 6.83 -2.92 8.50
N ARG A 27 7.91 -2.47 9.12
CA ARG A 27 9.05 -3.31 9.53
C ARG A 27 9.31 -3.31 11.03
N THR A 28 9.06 -2.17 11.69
CA THR A 28 9.47 -1.94 13.08
C THR A 28 8.32 -2.08 14.07
N VAL A 29 7.08 -1.97 13.60
CA VAL A 29 5.89 -1.98 14.46
C VAL A 29 5.36 -3.40 14.59
N LYS A 30 5.22 -3.88 15.82
CA LYS A 30 4.59 -5.18 16.13
C LYS A 30 3.16 -4.93 16.61
N GLY A 31 2.20 -5.55 15.93
CA GLY A 31 0.77 -5.41 16.24
C GLY A 31 0.10 -4.20 15.57
N PRO A 32 -1.19 -3.98 15.86
CA PRO A 32 -1.97 -2.90 15.29
C PRO A 32 -1.67 -1.58 16.01
N ASP A 33 -0.78 -0.77 15.45
CA ASP A 33 -0.46 0.58 15.93
C ASP A 33 -0.34 1.50 14.72
N ASP A 34 -1.44 2.15 14.38
CA ASP A 34 -1.52 3.01 13.20
C ASP A 34 -0.61 4.23 13.32
N TYR A 35 -0.46 4.77 14.52
CA TYR A 35 0.37 5.94 14.77
C TYR A 35 1.86 5.65 14.55
N LYS A 36 2.36 4.56 15.10
CA LYS A 36 3.76 4.15 14.88
C LYS A 36 4.00 3.74 13.44
N SER A 37 3.05 3.06 12.82
CA SER A 37 3.13 2.67 11.41
C SER A 37 3.21 3.89 10.49
N MET A 38 2.40 4.90 10.74
CA MET A 38 2.41 6.16 10.02
C MET A 38 3.74 6.90 10.20
N ARG A 39 4.25 6.98 11.45
CA ARG A 39 5.57 7.57 11.72
C ARG A 39 6.67 6.86 10.94
N GLU A 40 6.71 5.52 10.96
CA GLU A 40 7.69 4.74 10.19
C GLU A 40 7.62 5.07 8.70
N VAL A 41 6.44 5.11 8.13
CA VAL A 41 6.24 5.36 6.70
C VAL A 41 6.69 6.76 6.32
N LEU A 42 6.27 7.78 7.05
CA LEU A 42 6.64 9.17 6.79
C LEU A 42 8.15 9.38 6.93
N THR A 43 8.75 8.86 8.01
CA THR A 43 10.21 8.94 8.21
C THR A 43 10.96 8.30 7.03
N ARG A 44 10.59 7.08 6.63
CA ARG A 44 11.23 6.38 5.50
C ARG A 44 11.04 7.11 4.17
N ARG A 45 9.84 7.64 3.93
CA ARG A 45 9.52 8.40 2.71
C ARG A 45 10.41 9.62 2.57
N PHE A 46 10.47 10.43 3.61
CA PHE A 46 11.18 11.70 3.55
C PHE A 46 12.69 11.54 3.68
N THR A 47 13.18 10.62 4.53
CA THR A 47 14.61 10.29 4.58
C THR A 47 15.12 9.83 3.20
N ARG A 48 14.36 8.99 2.51
CA ARG A 48 14.74 8.58 1.15
C ARG A 48 14.74 9.76 0.19
N GLY A 49 13.72 10.63 0.26
CA GLY A 49 13.67 11.82 -0.57
C GLY A 49 14.85 12.77 -0.36
N MET A 50 15.33 12.91 0.88
CA MET A 50 16.54 13.66 1.18
C MET A 50 17.77 13.04 0.51
N ARG A 51 17.96 11.73 0.65
CA ARG A 51 19.09 11.00 0.04
C ARG A 51 19.10 11.06 -1.49
N GLU A 52 17.91 10.96 -2.12
CA GLU A 52 17.79 11.17 -3.57
C GLU A 52 18.15 12.60 -3.99
N ARG A 53 17.83 13.62 -3.18
CA ARG A 53 18.19 15.02 -3.45
C ARG A 53 19.70 15.27 -3.30
N GLU A 54 20.33 14.59 -2.36
CA GLU A 54 21.76 14.66 -2.12
C GLU A 54 22.59 13.80 -3.10
N GLY A 55 21.92 13.08 -4.01
CA GLY A 55 22.60 12.20 -4.97
C GLY A 55 23.16 10.92 -4.36
N LEU A 56 22.75 10.58 -3.13
CA LEU A 56 23.21 9.37 -2.41
C LEU A 56 22.44 8.11 -2.81
N GLU A 57 21.30 8.26 -3.47
CA GLU A 57 20.47 7.16 -3.99
C GLU A 57 19.93 7.52 -5.38
N ASP A 58 19.67 6.50 -6.20
CA ASP A 58 19.04 6.65 -7.51
C ASP A 58 17.66 7.28 -7.39
N SER A 59 17.31 8.16 -8.33
CA SER A 59 16.03 8.85 -8.34
C SER A 59 14.88 7.89 -8.65
N HIS A 60 14.03 7.67 -7.67
CA HIS A 60 12.79 6.91 -7.80
C HIS A 60 11.54 7.78 -7.57
N GLY A 61 11.72 9.11 -7.66
CA GLY A 61 10.65 10.10 -7.50
C GLY A 61 10.34 10.48 -6.06
N PHE A 62 11.18 10.09 -5.07
CA PHE A 62 11.02 10.52 -3.68
C PHE A 62 11.62 11.90 -3.41
N SER A 63 12.56 12.35 -4.26
CA SER A 63 13.18 13.68 -4.20
C SER A 63 12.19 14.83 -4.40
N ARG A 64 11.07 14.56 -5.07
CA ARG A 64 9.99 15.54 -5.18
C ARG A 64 9.13 15.49 -3.92
N TYR A 65 9.09 16.61 -3.20
CA TYR A 65 8.24 16.74 -2.02
C TYR A 65 6.85 17.25 -2.43
N PRO A 66 5.80 16.83 -1.71
CA PRO A 66 4.46 17.34 -1.95
C PRO A 66 4.32 18.77 -1.43
N ASP A 67 3.44 19.54 -2.05
CA ASP A 67 3.08 20.89 -1.60
C ASP A 67 2.18 20.84 -0.35
N LEU A 68 1.47 19.74 -0.14
CA LEU A 68 0.58 19.50 1.00
C LEU A 68 0.52 18.01 1.34
N ILE A 69 0.61 17.68 2.62
CA ILE A 69 0.35 16.34 3.14
C ILE A 69 -1.07 16.31 3.69
N MET A 70 -1.90 15.39 3.18
CA MET A 70 -3.24 15.17 3.69
C MET A 70 -3.29 13.86 4.49
N MET A 71 -3.72 13.96 5.74
CA MET A 71 -3.90 12.82 6.64
C MET A 71 -5.38 12.42 6.70
N ASP A 72 -5.68 11.12 6.58
CA ASP A 72 -7.06 10.59 6.70
C ASP A 72 -7.51 10.48 8.16
N GLY A 73 -7.20 11.49 8.93
CA GLY A 73 -7.56 11.60 10.35
C GLY A 73 -7.28 12.98 10.88
N GLY A 74 -7.78 13.24 12.08
CA GLY A 74 -7.70 14.54 12.71
C GLY A 74 -6.36 14.82 13.40
N ARG A 75 -6.43 15.59 14.48
CA ARG A 75 -5.31 16.15 15.22
C ARG A 75 -4.17 15.17 15.52
N GLY A 76 -4.49 13.93 15.94
CA GLY A 76 -3.46 12.96 16.34
C GLY A 76 -2.54 12.56 15.19
N GLN A 77 -3.12 12.32 14.01
CA GLN A 77 -2.35 11.95 12.82
C GLN A 77 -1.54 13.13 12.27
N VAL A 78 -2.14 14.34 12.28
CA VAL A 78 -1.45 15.58 11.86
C VAL A 78 -0.23 15.84 12.74
N ASN A 79 -0.34 15.70 14.06
CA ASN A 79 0.77 15.92 14.96
C ASN A 79 1.95 14.97 14.68
N ILE A 80 1.68 13.70 14.41
CA ILE A 80 2.75 12.75 14.05
C ILE A 80 3.47 13.17 12.75
N ALA A 81 2.72 13.61 11.75
CA ALA A 81 3.34 14.08 10.51
C ALA A 81 4.20 15.33 10.76
N LEU A 82 3.69 16.29 11.55
CA LEU A 82 4.45 17.49 11.92
C LEU A 82 5.71 17.17 12.71
N ASP A 83 5.64 16.23 13.66
CA ASP A 83 6.80 15.79 14.45
C ASP A 83 7.89 15.19 13.56
N VAL A 84 7.50 14.30 12.64
CA VAL A 84 8.46 13.70 11.68
C VAL A 84 9.09 14.75 10.78
N LEU A 85 8.30 15.69 10.26
CA LEU A 85 8.83 16.77 9.42
C LEU A 85 9.79 17.66 10.20
N LYS A 86 9.46 18.00 11.45
CA LYS A 86 10.32 18.78 12.34
C LYS A 86 11.65 18.08 12.62
N GLU A 87 11.62 16.78 12.91
CA GLU A 87 12.82 15.96 13.14
C GLU A 87 13.74 15.91 11.91
N LEU A 88 13.15 15.93 10.71
CA LEU A 88 13.87 15.90 9.45
C LEU A 88 14.22 17.30 8.91
N GLY A 89 13.86 18.36 9.61
CA GLY A 89 14.11 19.74 9.17
C GLY A 89 13.31 20.14 7.92
N LEU A 90 12.14 19.52 7.69
CA LEU A 90 11.31 19.77 6.52
C LEU A 90 10.14 20.68 6.89
N ASN A 91 9.82 21.62 6.01
CA ASN A 91 8.67 22.51 6.16
C ASN A 91 7.68 22.26 5.04
N ILE A 92 6.75 21.32 5.29
CA ILE A 92 5.67 20.97 4.35
C ILE A 92 4.34 21.12 5.11
N PRO A 93 3.35 21.82 4.56
CA PRO A 93 2.04 21.94 5.18
C PRO A 93 1.39 20.57 5.40
N VAL A 94 0.74 20.38 6.55
CA VAL A 94 0.02 19.14 6.89
C VAL A 94 -1.42 19.49 7.23
N CYS A 95 -2.36 18.80 6.60
CA CYS A 95 -3.78 18.94 6.85
C CYS A 95 -4.38 17.57 7.21
N GLY A 96 -5.28 17.53 8.18
CA GLY A 96 -6.05 16.35 8.54
C GLY A 96 -7.50 16.45 8.10
N MET A 97 -8.14 15.33 7.86
CA MET A 97 -9.57 15.25 7.59
C MET A 97 -10.32 14.91 8.88
N VAL A 98 -11.18 15.83 9.31
CA VAL A 98 -12.04 15.61 10.48
C VAL A 98 -13.31 14.91 10.03
N LYS A 99 -13.61 13.78 10.66
CA LYS A 99 -14.79 12.97 10.35
C LYS A 99 -15.90 13.26 11.36
N ASP A 100 -17.13 13.16 10.89
CA ASP A 100 -18.31 13.16 11.74
C ASP A 100 -18.61 11.73 12.26
N ASP A 101 -19.65 11.57 13.06
CA ASP A 101 -20.06 10.30 13.64
C ASP A 101 -20.47 9.25 12.60
N THR A 102 -20.74 9.69 11.37
CA THR A 102 -21.03 8.82 10.21
C THR A 102 -19.78 8.48 9.40
N HIS A 103 -18.59 8.84 9.90
CA HIS A 103 -17.30 8.71 9.21
C HIS A 103 -17.16 9.53 7.91
N SER A 104 -18.05 10.48 7.68
CA SER A 104 -17.95 11.45 6.58
C SER A 104 -17.07 12.63 6.96
N THR A 105 -16.31 13.14 6.02
CA THR A 105 -15.49 14.34 6.25
C THR A 105 -16.41 15.54 6.48
N ARG A 106 -16.28 16.18 7.64
CA ARG A 106 -17.04 17.40 8.02
C ARG A 106 -16.19 18.66 7.98
N GLY A 107 -14.87 18.53 8.01
CA GLY A 107 -13.96 19.66 8.07
C GLY A 107 -12.51 19.24 7.87
N LEU A 108 -11.65 20.22 7.93
CA LEU A 108 -10.20 20.06 7.85
C LEU A 108 -9.58 20.51 9.17
N TYR A 109 -8.49 19.84 9.56
CA TYR A 109 -7.67 20.24 10.69
C TYR A 109 -6.34 20.77 10.18
N TYR A 110 -6.08 22.06 10.38
CA TYR A 110 -4.88 22.75 9.93
C TYR A 110 -4.46 23.81 10.95
N ASN A 111 -3.18 23.91 11.26
CA ASN A 111 -2.62 24.87 12.24
C ASN A 111 -3.36 24.87 13.58
N ASN A 112 -3.66 23.68 14.11
CA ASN A 112 -4.42 23.49 15.37
C ASN A 112 -5.85 24.04 15.36
N ILE A 113 -6.41 24.32 14.21
CA ILE A 113 -7.78 24.82 14.04
C ILE A 113 -8.56 23.82 13.18
N GLU A 114 -9.79 23.55 13.59
CA GLU A 114 -10.74 22.83 12.75
C GLU A 114 -11.46 23.84 11.85
N ILE A 115 -11.32 23.67 10.57
CA ILE A 115 -11.92 24.51 9.54
C ILE A 115 -13.11 23.76 8.97
N PRO A 116 -14.35 24.24 9.20
CA PRO A 116 -15.52 23.62 8.57
C PRO A 116 -15.43 23.80 7.05
N ILE A 117 -15.88 22.76 6.33
CA ILE A 117 -15.87 22.80 4.86
C ILE A 117 -17.29 22.66 4.32
N ASP A 118 -17.63 23.50 3.37
CA ASP A 118 -18.89 23.37 2.63
C ASP A 118 -18.85 22.11 1.75
N LYS A 119 -19.77 21.19 2.01
CA LYS A 119 -19.90 19.90 1.28
C LYS A 119 -20.24 20.07 -0.20
N HIS A 120 -20.74 21.24 -0.60
CA HIS A 120 -21.05 21.57 -1.99
C HIS A 120 -19.88 22.24 -2.73
N SER A 121 -18.83 22.64 -2.01
CA SER A 121 -17.66 23.30 -2.60
C SER A 121 -16.83 22.38 -3.50
N GLU A 122 -16.17 22.94 -4.49
CA GLU A 122 -15.22 22.22 -5.34
C GLU A 122 -14.02 21.69 -4.52
N GLY A 123 -13.63 22.42 -3.47
CA GLY A 123 -12.61 21.97 -2.52
C GLY A 123 -13.00 20.68 -1.81
N PHE A 124 -14.25 20.59 -1.33
CA PHE A 124 -14.74 19.35 -0.71
C PHE A 124 -14.76 18.17 -1.69
N LYS A 125 -15.24 18.40 -2.92
CA LYS A 125 -15.24 17.38 -3.98
C LYS A 125 -13.83 16.88 -4.31
N LEU A 126 -12.83 17.78 -4.30
CA LEU A 126 -11.44 17.42 -4.52
C LEU A 126 -10.93 16.52 -3.37
N ILE A 127 -11.15 16.93 -2.12
CA ILE A 127 -10.72 16.19 -0.93
C ILE A 127 -11.34 14.80 -0.92
N THR A 128 -12.64 14.69 -1.19
CA THR A 128 -13.34 13.40 -1.26
C THR A 128 -12.74 12.51 -2.35
N ARG A 129 -12.44 13.04 -3.53
CA ARG A 129 -11.76 12.26 -4.58
C ARG A 129 -10.37 11.77 -4.19
N VAL A 130 -9.60 12.58 -3.45
CA VAL A 130 -8.29 12.18 -2.92
C VAL A 130 -8.45 11.03 -1.91
N GLN A 131 -9.40 11.17 -0.99
CA GLN A 131 -9.70 10.16 0.03
C GLN A 131 -10.17 8.84 -0.59
N ASP A 132 -11.11 8.89 -1.52
CA ASP A 132 -11.64 7.72 -2.22
C ASP A 132 -10.52 6.98 -2.97
N GLU A 133 -9.64 7.72 -3.62
CA GLU A 133 -8.51 7.11 -4.34
C GLU A 133 -7.49 6.49 -3.39
N ALA A 134 -7.22 7.13 -2.27
CA ALA A 134 -6.36 6.59 -1.23
C ALA A 134 -6.96 5.28 -0.67
N HIS A 135 -8.24 5.25 -0.32
CA HIS A 135 -8.95 4.05 0.11
C HIS A 135 -8.96 2.96 -0.97
N ARG A 136 -9.28 3.31 -2.20
CA ARG A 136 -9.28 2.36 -3.32
C ARG A 136 -7.91 1.68 -3.49
N PHE A 137 -6.84 2.46 -3.44
CA PHE A 137 -5.48 1.93 -3.57
C PHE A 137 -5.11 1.01 -2.39
N ALA A 138 -5.43 1.40 -1.16
CA ALA A 138 -5.21 0.59 0.03
C ALA A 138 -5.98 -0.74 -0.04
N ILE A 139 -7.28 -0.70 -0.34
CA ILE A 139 -8.12 -1.91 -0.46
C ILE A 139 -7.60 -2.84 -1.55
N THR A 140 -7.24 -2.31 -2.73
CA THR A 140 -6.69 -3.11 -3.83
C THR A 140 -5.40 -3.81 -3.41
N TYR A 141 -4.54 -3.13 -2.69
CA TYR A 141 -3.31 -3.73 -2.20
C TYR A 141 -3.55 -4.80 -1.13
N HIS A 142 -4.44 -4.55 -0.17
CA HIS A 142 -4.83 -5.55 0.84
C HIS A 142 -5.43 -6.82 0.22
N ARG A 143 -6.31 -6.66 -0.78
CA ARG A 143 -6.84 -7.79 -1.54
C ARG A 143 -5.72 -8.58 -2.20
N SER A 144 -4.85 -7.91 -2.95
CA SER A 144 -3.68 -8.55 -3.60
C SER A 144 -2.77 -9.31 -2.63
N LEU A 145 -2.63 -8.85 -1.38
CA LEU A 145 -1.85 -9.56 -0.37
C LEU A 145 -2.58 -10.79 0.18
N ARG A 146 -3.89 -10.69 0.41
CA ARG A 146 -4.73 -11.81 0.85
C ARG A 146 -4.76 -12.90 -0.22
N ASP A 147 -5.00 -12.51 -1.47
CA ASP A 147 -5.02 -13.45 -2.61
C ASP A 147 -3.68 -14.20 -2.70
N LYS A 148 -2.55 -13.50 -2.59
CA LYS A 148 -1.23 -14.14 -2.58
C LYS A 148 -1.02 -15.06 -1.39
N ALA A 149 -1.47 -14.67 -0.20
CA ALA A 149 -1.36 -15.50 1.00
C ALA A 149 -2.24 -16.74 0.89
N GLN A 150 -3.46 -16.61 0.38
CA GLN A 150 -4.39 -17.72 0.16
C GLN A 150 -3.84 -18.70 -0.87
N VAL A 151 -3.37 -18.20 -2.02
CA VAL A 151 -2.73 -19.03 -3.05
C VAL A 151 -1.51 -19.75 -2.49
N SER A 152 -0.67 -19.07 -1.70
CA SER A 152 0.48 -19.70 -1.06
C SER A 152 0.06 -20.81 -0.11
N SER A 153 -0.96 -20.58 0.71
CA SER A 153 -1.47 -21.57 1.66
C SER A 153 -2.05 -22.81 0.95
N VAL A 154 -2.79 -22.62 -0.12
CA VAL A 154 -3.37 -23.72 -0.92
C VAL A 154 -2.26 -24.55 -1.55
N LEU A 155 -1.29 -23.93 -2.22
CA LEU A 155 -0.19 -24.66 -2.84
C LEU A 155 0.73 -25.33 -1.82
N ASP A 156 0.97 -24.72 -0.65
CA ASP A 156 1.80 -25.30 0.40
C ASP A 156 1.15 -26.52 1.09
N SER A 157 -0.17 -26.72 0.93
CA SER A 157 -0.86 -27.93 1.42
C SER A 157 -0.70 -29.14 0.51
N ILE A 158 -0.15 -28.98 -0.69
CA ILE A 158 0.07 -30.05 -1.64
C ILE A 158 1.42 -30.72 -1.38
N GLU A 159 1.42 -32.04 -1.28
CA GLU A 159 2.64 -32.81 -1.02
C GLU A 159 3.69 -32.59 -2.13
N GLY A 160 4.91 -32.30 -1.72
CA GLY A 160 6.02 -32.03 -2.65
C GLY A 160 6.14 -30.58 -3.09
N ILE A 161 5.22 -29.69 -2.71
CA ILE A 161 5.34 -28.25 -3.00
C ILE A 161 5.93 -27.50 -1.81
N GLY A 162 7.15 -27.00 -2.01
CA GLY A 162 7.79 -26.03 -1.12
C GLY A 162 7.91 -24.65 -1.78
N PRO A 163 8.51 -23.68 -1.07
CA PRO A 163 8.59 -22.28 -1.53
C PRO A 163 9.19 -22.12 -2.94
N VAL A 164 10.14 -22.96 -3.31
CA VAL A 164 10.81 -22.91 -4.63
C VAL A 164 9.85 -23.31 -5.75
N ARG A 165 9.21 -24.49 -5.60
CA ARG A 165 8.26 -25.02 -6.59
C ARG A 165 7.02 -24.14 -6.70
N ARG A 166 6.50 -23.66 -5.58
CA ARG A 166 5.41 -22.67 -5.56
C ARG A 166 5.74 -21.43 -6.37
N LYS A 167 6.96 -20.86 -6.18
CA LYS A 167 7.40 -19.70 -6.94
C LYS A 167 7.51 -20.00 -8.44
N ALA A 168 8.00 -21.18 -8.80
CA ALA A 168 8.10 -21.63 -10.20
C ALA A 168 6.72 -21.77 -10.86
N LEU A 169 5.77 -22.43 -10.19
CA LEU A 169 4.39 -22.54 -10.65
C LEU A 169 3.73 -21.16 -10.85
N MET A 170 3.82 -20.29 -9.86
CA MET A 170 3.25 -18.94 -9.96
C MET A 170 3.93 -18.07 -11.01
N LYS A 171 5.20 -18.30 -11.30
CA LYS A 171 5.91 -17.63 -12.41
C LYS A 171 5.45 -18.12 -13.78
N HIS A 172 5.18 -19.42 -13.91
CA HIS A 172 4.80 -20.04 -15.18
C HIS A 172 3.32 -19.78 -15.52
N PHE A 173 2.42 -20.02 -14.57
CA PHE A 173 0.97 -19.95 -14.79
C PHE A 173 0.36 -18.59 -14.48
N LEU A 174 1.02 -17.75 -13.68
CA LEU A 174 0.58 -16.41 -13.26
C LEU A 174 -0.69 -16.39 -12.39
N ASP A 175 -1.54 -17.42 -12.43
CA ASP A 175 -2.83 -17.52 -11.76
C ASP A 175 -3.06 -18.94 -11.24
N ILE A 176 -3.69 -19.07 -10.06
CA ILE A 176 -4.02 -20.36 -9.47
C ILE A 176 -5.08 -21.12 -10.25
N GLU A 177 -6.02 -20.41 -10.87
CA GLU A 177 -7.06 -21.05 -11.69
C GLU A 177 -6.47 -21.75 -12.92
N LYS A 178 -5.39 -21.21 -13.50
CA LYS A 178 -4.65 -21.88 -14.57
C LYS A 178 -3.90 -23.11 -14.07
N ILE A 179 -3.36 -23.08 -12.85
CA ILE A 179 -2.74 -24.25 -12.22
C ILE A 179 -3.79 -25.34 -12.00
N ARG A 180 -4.99 -24.96 -11.53
CA ARG A 180 -6.10 -25.87 -11.29
C ARG A 180 -6.58 -26.57 -12.55
N GLN A 181 -6.62 -25.86 -13.69
CA GLN A 181 -7.12 -26.37 -14.97
C GLN A 181 -6.03 -27.08 -15.81
N ALA A 182 -4.77 -26.99 -15.41
CA ALA A 182 -3.65 -27.52 -16.16
C ALA A 182 -3.59 -29.04 -16.06
N SER A 183 -3.26 -29.69 -17.18
CA SER A 183 -2.91 -31.10 -17.23
C SER A 183 -1.57 -31.38 -16.56
N VAL A 184 -1.29 -32.65 -16.25
CA VAL A 184 0.00 -33.09 -15.68
C VAL A 184 1.17 -32.66 -16.57
N ASP A 185 1.04 -32.83 -17.90
CA ASP A 185 2.06 -32.45 -18.88
C ASP A 185 2.31 -30.91 -18.88
N GLU A 186 1.27 -30.12 -18.69
CA GLU A 186 1.40 -28.66 -18.60
C GLU A 186 2.05 -28.23 -17.30
N LEU A 187 1.71 -28.87 -16.18
CA LEU A 187 2.32 -28.60 -14.89
C LEU A 187 3.82 -28.91 -14.87
N MET A 188 4.24 -29.97 -15.55
CA MET A 188 5.66 -30.34 -15.69
C MET A 188 6.49 -29.32 -16.46
N LYS A 189 5.89 -28.42 -17.22
CA LYS A 189 6.61 -27.33 -17.92
C LYS A 189 7.12 -26.24 -16.95
N ALA A 190 6.63 -26.21 -15.73
CA ALA A 190 7.13 -25.29 -14.70
C ALA A 190 8.44 -25.83 -14.12
N ASP A 191 9.40 -24.93 -13.88
CA ASP A 191 10.73 -25.27 -13.43
C ASP A 191 10.72 -26.03 -12.09
N GLY A 192 11.41 -27.19 -12.04
CA GLY A 192 11.52 -28.02 -10.84
C GLY A 192 10.27 -28.84 -10.47
N ILE A 193 9.27 -28.91 -11.35
CA ILE A 193 8.09 -29.77 -11.18
C ILE A 193 8.35 -31.11 -11.87
N THR A 194 8.37 -32.16 -11.07
CA THR A 194 8.49 -33.56 -11.52
C THR A 194 7.12 -34.16 -11.75
N GLU A 195 7.02 -35.25 -12.49
CA GLU A 195 5.78 -35.97 -12.78
C GLU A 195 4.96 -36.30 -11.51
N ASN A 196 5.58 -36.86 -10.50
CA ASN A 196 4.93 -37.17 -9.21
C ASN A 196 4.34 -35.90 -8.54
N VAL A 197 5.07 -34.77 -8.59
CA VAL A 197 4.54 -33.50 -8.03
C VAL A 197 3.42 -32.94 -8.87
N ALA A 198 3.50 -33.06 -10.20
CA ALA A 198 2.45 -32.63 -11.10
C ALA A 198 1.16 -33.47 -10.89
N GLU A 199 1.29 -34.77 -10.69
CA GLU A 199 0.17 -35.66 -10.34
C GLU A 199 -0.44 -35.27 -8.97
N ASN A 200 0.37 -34.96 -7.95
CA ASN A 200 -0.12 -34.50 -6.66
C ASN A 200 -0.93 -33.19 -6.80
N ILE A 201 -0.44 -32.27 -7.64
CA ILE A 201 -1.17 -31.02 -7.92
C ILE A 201 -2.51 -31.32 -8.62
N TYR A 202 -2.46 -32.13 -9.65
CA TYR A 202 -3.65 -32.50 -10.41
C TYR A 202 -4.71 -33.15 -9.52
N ASN A 203 -4.32 -34.16 -8.75
CA ASN A 203 -5.21 -34.89 -7.84
C ASN A 203 -5.75 -34.03 -6.70
N PHE A 204 -5.02 -33.01 -6.26
CA PHE A 204 -5.48 -32.08 -5.23
C PHE A 204 -6.63 -31.18 -5.70
N PHE A 205 -6.65 -30.84 -6.98
CA PHE A 205 -7.65 -29.95 -7.54
C PHE A 205 -8.83 -30.67 -8.23
N HIS A 206 -8.73 -31.96 -8.51
CA HIS A 206 -9.73 -32.81 -9.18
C HIS A 206 -10.13 -33.99 -8.33
#